data_159c4394af6d1091ec768dbc8ad1e326
#
_entry.id   159c4394af6d1091ec768dbc8ad1e326
#
_cell.length_a   1.000
_cell.length_b   1.000
_cell.length_c   1.000
_cell.angle_alpha   90.00
_cell.angle_beta   90.00
_cell.angle_gamma   90.00
#
_symmetry.space_group_name_H-M   'P 1'
#
loop_
_entity.id
_entity.type
_entity.pdbx_description
1 polymer ?
#
loop_
_entity_poly.entity_id
_entity_poly.type
_entity_poly.pdbx_seq_one_letter_code
_entity_poly.pdbx_strand_id
1 'polypeptide(L)'
;MLIINDTQIQEEGEIYERPYITRGIKRNCIEITIGKQDNVTYDTLVNTFSDGASIIRRLKEKRIEKQLVSEATETEEAMYQEVEIEYDQDYPLTDFVVAGDIIDKRDGTFVVYMGMKTETEILEEQNAELMLTLVGGEI
;
A
#
# COMPACT_ATOMS: atom_id res chain seq x y z
N MET A 1 -0.30 7.00 -5.88
CA MET A 1 1.10 6.54 -6.00
C MET A 1 1.38 5.50 -4.93
N LEU A 2 2.07 4.44 -5.29
CA LEU A 2 2.49 3.40 -4.34
C LEU A 2 3.91 3.69 -3.84
N ILE A 3 4.10 3.48 -2.55
CA ILE A 3 5.42 3.49 -1.92
C ILE A 3 5.66 2.10 -1.37
N ILE A 4 6.57 1.35 -2.01
CA ILE A 4 6.90 -0.02 -1.64
C ILE A 4 8.32 0.00 -1.08
N ASN A 5 8.45 -0.19 0.25
CA ASN A 5 9.66 0.15 0.98
C ASN A 5 10.05 1.61 0.63
N ASP A 6 11.17 1.82 -0.06
CA ASP A 6 11.61 3.17 -0.47
C ASP A 6 11.38 3.44 -1.98
N THR A 7 10.75 2.51 -2.68
CA THR A 7 10.50 2.62 -4.12
C THR A 7 9.13 3.21 -4.39
N GLN A 8 9.06 4.20 -5.28
CA GLN A 8 7.81 4.84 -5.68
C GLN A 8 7.39 4.34 -7.07
N ILE A 9 6.15 3.86 -7.18
CA ILE A 9 5.56 3.41 -8.43
C ILE A 9 4.16 3.99 -8.56
N GLN A 10 3.83 4.52 -9.73
CA GLN A 10 2.49 5.01 -10.00
C GLN A 10 1.58 3.86 -10.46
N GLU A 11 0.51 3.60 -9.69
CA GLU A 11 -0.54 2.68 -10.10
C GLU A 11 -1.49 3.33 -11.12
N GLU A 12 -2.18 2.51 -11.91
CA GLU A 12 -3.27 2.95 -12.77
C GLU A 12 -4.63 2.54 -12.17
N GLY A 13 -5.51 3.51 -12.01
CA GLY A 13 -6.87 3.28 -11.51
C GLY A 13 -6.91 2.83 -10.05
N GLU A 14 -7.94 2.06 -9.73
CA GLU A 14 -8.19 1.61 -8.36
C GLU A 14 -7.44 0.30 -8.04
N ILE A 15 -7.16 0.12 -6.76
CA ILE A 15 -6.65 -1.13 -6.22
C ILE A 15 -7.84 -1.92 -5.68
N TYR A 16 -7.99 -3.17 -6.14
CA TYR A 16 -9.09 -4.03 -5.72
C TYR A 16 -8.59 -5.08 -4.73
N GLU A 17 -9.36 -5.30 -3.69
CA GLU A 17 -9.14 -6.37 -2.73
C GLU A 17 -10.07 -7.53 -3.04
N ARG A 18 -9.50 -8.71 -3.30
CA ARG A 18 -10.27 -9.89 -3.65
C ARG A 18 -9.54 -11.18 -3.27
N PRO A 19 -10.27 -12.29 -3.04
CA PRO A 19 -9.65 -13.59 -2.89
C PRO A 19 -8.96 -14.03 -4.19
N TYR A 20 -7.72 -14.51 -4.06
CA TYR A 20 -6.92 -14.99 -5.19
C TYR A 20 -5.99 -16.10 -4.72
N ILE A 21 -5.76 -17.11 -5.56
CA ILE A 21 -4.83 -18.18 -5.24
C ILE A 21 -3.40 -17.68 -5.44
N THR A 22 -2.66 -17.60 -4.36
CA THR A 22 -1.26 -17.18 -4.34
C THR A 22 -0.44 -18.23 -3.60
N ARG A 23 0.58 -18.76 -4.27
CA ARG A 23 1.42 -19.84 -3.72
C ARG A 23 0.63 -21.06 -3.29
N GLY A 24 -0.35 -21.45 -4.11
CA GLY A 24 -1.18 -22.63 -3.88
C GLY A 24 -2.25 -22.47 -2.81
N ILE A 25 -2.39 -21.31 -2.21
CA ILE A 25 -3.36 -21.04 -1.14
C ILE A 25 -4.26 -19.89 -1.56
N LYS A 26 -5.57 -20.09 -1.39
CA LYS A 26 -6.53 -19.00 -1.55
C LYS A 26 -6.44 -18.06 -0.36
N ARG A 27 -6.05 -16.83 -0.61
CA ARG A 27 -5.88 -15.79 0.40
C ARG A 27 -6.47 -14.48 -0.08
N ASN A 28 -6.71 -13.56 0.86
CA ASN A 28 -7.13 -12.23 0.50
C ASN A 28 -5.96 -11.47 -0.12
N CYS A 29 -6.14 -10.95 -1.33
CA CYS A 29 -5.10 -10.27 -2.08
C CYS A 29 -5.54 -8.90 -2.54
N ILE A 30 -4.59 -8.01 -2.77
CA ILE A 30 -4.80 -6.78 -3.54
C ILE A 30 -4.37 -7.00 -4.98
N GLU A 31 -5.13 -6.43 -5.90
CA GLU A 31 -4.86 -6.42 -7.33
C GLU A 31 -4.49 -5.00 -7.75
N ILE A 32 -3.26 -4.83 -8.20
CA ILE A 32 -2.68 -3.53 -8.55
C ILE A 32 -2.39 -3.53 -10.04
N THR A 33 -2.89 -2.52 -10.76
CA THR A 33 -2.57 -2.29 -12.17
C THR A 33 -1.50 -1.23 -12.30
N ILE A 34 -0.44 -1.53 -13.06
CA ILE A 34 0.69 -0.63 -13.27
C ILE A 34 0.93 -0.50 -14.77
N GLY A 35 0.98 0.75 -15.27
CA GLY A 35 1.30 1.02 -16.67
C GLY A 35 2.76 0.71 -17.00
N LYS A 36 2.99 0.20 -18.20
CA LYS A 36 4.35 -0.02 -18.70
C LYS A 36 5.05 1.32 -18.92
N GLN A 37 6.25 1.45 -18.38
CA GLN A 37 7.13 2.60 -18.51
C GLN A 37 8.55 2.11 -18.72
N ASP A 38 9.46 2.98 -19.17
CA ASP A 38 10.84 2.60 -19.48
C ASP A 38 11.60 2.01 -18.27
N ASN A 39 11.27 2.48 -17.07
CA ASN A 39 11.88 2.03 -15.81
C ASN A 39 11.05 0.98 -15.06
N VAL A 40 9.92 0.55 -15.62
CA VAL A 40 9.03 -0.45 -15.02
C VAL A 40 8.97 -1.66 -15.94
N THR A 41 9.77 -2.67 -15.60
CA THR A 41 9.83 -3.94 -16.31
C THR A 41 9.28 -5.05 -15.42
N TYR A 42 9.03 -6.23 -16.00
CA TYR A 42 8.64 -7.40 -15.21
C TYR A 42 9.62 -7.71 -14.08
N ASP A 43 10.93 -7.67 -14.38
CA ASP A 43 11.96 -7.96 -13.37
C ASP A 43 12.01 -6.92 -12.26
N THR A 44 11.83 -5.64 -12.57
CA THR A 44 11.75 -4.59 -11.54
C THR A 44 10.54 -4.77 -10.65
N LEU A 45 9.41 -5.20 -11.19
CA LEU A 45 8.21 -5.49 -10.41
C LEU A 45 8.38 -6.71 -9.50
N VAL A 46 9.02 -7.77 -10.00
CA VAL A 46 9.34 -8.96 -9.19
C VAL A 46 10.22 -8.60 -8.00
N ASN A 47 11.22 -7.76 -8.21
CA ASN A 47 12.12 -7.32 -7.14
C ASN A 47 11.46 -6.36 -6.16
N THR A 48 10.57 -5.51 -6.63
CA THR A 48 9.87 -4.51 -5.81
C THR A 48 8.76 -5.13 -4.97
N PHE A 49 7.92 -5.95 -5.58
CA PHE A 49 6.82 -6.64 -4.92
C PHE A 49 7.26 -8.03 -4.43
N SER A 50 8.23 -8.05 -3.56
CA SER A 50 8.77 -9.26 -2.95
C SER A 50 8.09 -9.57 -1.62
N ASP A 51 8.34 -10.77 -1.08
CA ASP A 51 7.84 -11.15 0.23
C ASP A 51 8.33 -10.18 1.31
N GLY A 52 7.42 -9.78 2.19
CA GLY A 52 7.72 -8.85 3.25
C GLY A 52 7.76 -7.38 2.83
N ALA A 53 7.42 -7.06 1.59
CA ALA A 53 7.36 -5.67 1.13
C ALA A 53 6.32 -4.87 1.90
N SER A 54 6.69 -3.66 2.32
CA SER A 54 5.79 -2.72 2.98
C SER A 54 5.19 -1.80 1.93
N ILE A 55 3.88 -1.89 1.74
CA ILE A 55 3.15 -1.17 0.69
C ILE A 55 2.28 -0.10 1.33
N ILE A 56 2.42 1.12 0.85
CA ILE A 56 1.58 2.26 1.23
C ILE A 56 1.06 2.91 -0.04
N ARG A 57 -0.25 3.16 -0.09
CA ARG A 57 -0.85 3.92 -1.17
C ARG A 57 -1.01 5.37 -0.76
N ARG A 58 -0.42 6.27 -1.51
CA ARG A 58 -0.54 7.72 -1.30
C ARG A 58 -1.48 8.31 -2.33
N LEU A 59 -2.53 8.98 -1.86
CA LEU A 59 -3.49 9.69 -2.69
C LEU A 59 -3.49 11.17 -2.33
N LYS A 60 -3.73 11.99 -3.34
CA LYS A 60 -3.99 13.41 -3.12
C LYS A 60 -5.44 13.62 -2.81
N GLU A 61 -5.71 14.22 -1.69
CA GLU A 61 -7.05 14.56 -1.22
C GLU A 61 -7.19 16.06 -1.03
N LYS A 62 -8.41 16.53 -1.00
CA LYS A 62 -8.74 17.93 -0.85
C LYS A 62 -9.68 18.13 0.32
N ARG A 63 -9.47 19.20 1.05
CA ARG A 63 -10.38 19.64 2.11
C ARG A 63 -10.59 21.13 2.03
N ILE A 64 -11.72 21.59 2.57
CA ILE A 64 -12.03 23.01 2.67
C ILE A 64 -11.69 23.45 4.08
N GLU A 65 -10.84 24.48 4.20
CA GLU A 65 -10.50 25.10 5.46
C GLU A 65 -10.94 26.56 5.45
N LYS A 66 -11.36 27.06 6.62
CA LYS A 66 -11.61 28.48 6.83
C LYS A 66 -10.32 29.15 7.26
N GLN A 67 -9.90 30.14 6.49
CA GLN A 67 -8.72 30.95 6.81
C GLN A 67 -9.16 32.34 7.21
N LEU A 68 -8.53 32.88 8.26
CA LEU A 68 -8.78 34.24 8.73
C LEU A 68 -8.27 35.24 7.71
N VAL A 69 -9.16 36.09 7.19
CA VAL A 69 -8.82 37.16 6.25
C VAL A 69 -8.58 38.48 7.00
N SER A 70 -9.43 38.78 7.99
CA SER A 70 -9.27 39.94 8.85
C SER A 70 -9.70 39.61 10.27
N GLU A 71 -8.97 40.15 11.25
CA GLU A 71 -9.30 40.00 12.67
C GLU A 71 -10.53 40.84 13.05
N ALA A 72 -11.23 40.39 14.08
CA ALA A 72 -12.34 41.15 14.65
C ALA A 72 -11.86 42.50 15.20
N THR A 73 -12.67 43.54 14.95
CA THR A 73 -12.48 44.86 15.50
C THR A 73 -13.68 45.21 16.39
N GLU A 74 -13.65 46.38 17.02
CA GLU A 74 -14.80 46.85 17.86
C GLU A 74 -16.08 47.03 17.03
N THR A 75 -15.97 47.26 15.72
CA THR A 75 -17.08 47.58 14.83
C THR A 75 -17.33 46.51 13.78
N GLU A 76 -16.41 45.55 13.57
CA GLU A 76 -16.52 44.50 12.57
C GLU A 76 -16.17 43.14 13.16
N GLU A 77 -16.91 42.12 12.73
CA GLU A 77 -16.61 40.76 13.08
C GLU A 77 -15.42 40.24 12.25
N ALA A 78 -14.75 39.20 12.75
CA ALA A 78 -13.71 38.51 12.02
C ALA A 78 -14.27 37.96 10.70
N MET A 79 -13.51 38.11 9.64
CA MET A 79 -13.85 37.58 8.32
C MET A 79 -13.00 36.35 8.02
N TYR A 80 -13.67 35.34 7.49
CA TYR A 80 -13.04 34.08 7.08
C TYR A 80 -13.30 33.83 5.60
N GLN A 81 -12.34 33.20 4.95
CA GLN A 81 -12.43 32.74 3.57
C GLN A 81 -12.31 31.22 3.55
N GLU A 82 -13.16 30.57 2.78
CA GLU A 82 -13.00 29.16 2.51
C GLU A 82 -11.92 28.94 1.44
N VAL A 83 -10.93 28.10 1.75
CA VAL A 83 -9.81 27.77 0.89
C VAL A 83 -9.75 26.27 0.72
N GLU A 84 -9.61 25.82 -0.53
CA GLU A 84 -9.39 24.44 -0.86
C GLU A 84 -7.90 24.11 -0.65
N ILE A 85 -7.62 23.14 0.23
CA ILE A 85 -6.26 22.68 0.52
C ILE A 85 -6.10 21.27 -0.03
N GLU A 86 -5.06 21.07 -0.83
CA GLU A 86 -4.65 19.78 -1.33
C GLU A 86 -3.58 19.21 -0.40
N TYR A 87 -3.73 17.94 0.00
CA TYR A 87 -2.78 17.25 0.87
C TYR A 87 -2.64 15.79 0.47
N ASP A 88 -1.51 15.18 0.86
CA ASP A 88 -1.26 13.76 0.65
C ASP A 88 -1.84 12.95 1.82
N GLN A 89 -2.60 11.90 1.50
CA GLN A 89 -3.12 10.96 2.47
C GLN A 89 -2.55 9.57 2.19
N ASP A 90 -1.95 8.97 3.21
CA ASP A 90 -1.37 7.63 3.12
C ASP A 90 -2.36 6.58 3.62
N TYR A 91 -2.56 5.53 2.80
CA TYR A 91 -3.38 4.38 3.12
C TYR A 91 -2.46 3.16 3.20
N PRO A 92 -2.23 2.61 4.41
CA PRO A 92 -1.34 1.47 4.56
C PRO A 92 -1.97 0.20 3.98
N LEU A 93 -1.20 -0.52 3.18
CA LEU A 93 -1.51 -1.84 2.66
C LEU A 93 -0.46 -2.84 3.17
N THR A 94 0.01 -2.64 4.39
CA THR A 94 1.15 -3.36 4.98
C THR A 94 0.85 -4.80 5.39
N ASP A 95 -0.43 -5.19 5.38
CA ASP A 95 -0.83 -6.59 5.63
C ASP A 95 -0.60 -7.50 4.41
N PHE A 96 -0.44 -6.93 3.22
CA PHE A 96 -0.28 -7.67 1.97
C PHE A 96 1.20 -7.89 1.67
N VAL A 97 1.78 -8.89 2.34
CA VAL A 97 3.23 -9.14 2.35
C VAL A 97 3.65 -10.40 1.59
N VAL A 98 2.71 -11.16 1.05
CA VAL A 98 2.99 -12.38 0.29
C VAL A 98 2.99 -12.06 -1.20
N ALA A 99 4.15 -12.17 -1.84
CA ALA A 99 4.26 -11.91 -3.27
C ALA A 99 3.49 -12.95 -4.07
N GLY A 100 2.61 -12.48 -4.94
CA GLY A 100 1.79 -13.29 -5.82
C GLY A 100 2.22 -13.16 -7.27
N ASP A 101 1.26 -13.43 -8.16
CA ASP A 101 1.49 -13.39 -9.61
C ASP A 101 1.68 -11.95 -10.09
N ILE A 102 2.55 -11.80 -11.07
CA ILE A 102 2.69 -10.58 -11.86
C ILE A 102 2.37 -10.96 -13.31
N ILE A 103 1.35 -10.35 -13.87
CA ILE A 103 0.81 -10.69 -15.17
C ILE A 103 1.06 -9.55 -16.15
N ASP A 104 1.75 -9.85 -17.25
CA ASP A 104 1.83 -8.94 -18.39
C ASP A 104 0.54 -9.10 -19.21
N LYS A 105 -0.29 -8.08 -19.20
CA LYS A 105 -1.57 -8.09 -19.92
C LYS A 105 -1.42 -7.92 -21.43
N ARG A 106 -0.25 -7.52 -21.92
CA ARG A 106 0.02 -7.24 -23.34
C ARG A 106 -0.84 -6.09 -23.90
N ASP A 107 -1.40 -5.28 -23.05
CA ASP A 107 -2.19 -4.09 -23.39
C ASP A 107 -1.54 -2.79 -22.93
N GLY A 108 -0.28 -2.86 -22.53
CA GLY A 108 0.44 -1.72 -21.96
C GLY A 108 0.40 -1.68 -20.43
N THR A 109 -0.13 -2.71 -19.78
CA THR A 109 -0.18 -2.79 -18.31
C THR A 109 0.34 -4.11 -17.75
N PHE A 110 0.79 -4.05 -16.49
CA PHE A 110 1.01 -5.21 -15.64
C PHE A 110 -0.04 -5.25 -14.55
N VAL A 111 -0.41 -6.43 -14.11
CA VAL A 111 -1.24 -6.64 -12.92
C VAL A 111 -0.41 -7.38 -11.88
N VAL A 112 -0.31 -6.80 -10.70
CA VAL A 112 0.45 -7.35 -9.57
C VAL A 112 -0.52 -7.79 -8.48
N TYR A 113 -0.33 -9.00 -7.97
CA TYR A 113 -1.08 -9.53 -6.83
C TYR A 113 -0.17 -9.62 -5.61
N MET A 114 -0.61 -9.06 -4.50
CA MET A 114 0.03 -9.23 -3.19
C MET A 114 -1.01 -9.73 -2.21
N GLY A 115 -0.69 -10.79 -1.49
CA GLY A 115 -1.61 -11.47 -0.60
C GLY A 115 -1.29 -11.28 0.87
N MET A 116 -2.30 -11.54 1.71
CA MET A 116 -2.15 -11.59 3.15
C MET A 116 -1.67 -12.98 3.58
N LYS A 117 -0.92 -13.05 4.67
CA LYS A 117 -0.66 -14.32 5.35
C LYS A 117 -1.97 -14.89 5.91
N THR A 118 -2.12 -16.20 5.81
CA THR A 118 -3.23 -16.89 6.47
C THR A 118 -2.98 -17.04 7.96
N GLU A 119 -4.02 -17.28 8.75
CA GLU A 119 -3.88 -17.55 10.19
C GLU A 119 -2.98 -18.74 10.46
N THR A 120 -3.08 -19.79 9.64
CA THR A 120 -2.22 -20.97 9.74
C THR A 120 -0.74 -20.63 9.55
N GLU A 121 -0.42 -19.82 8.55
CA GLU A 121 0.96 -19.37 8.30
C GLU A 121 1.50 -18.53 9.47
N ILE A 122 0.69 -17.64 10.01
CA ILE A 122 1.07 -16.80 11.17
C ILE A 122 1.33 -17.69 12.39
N LEU A 123 0.47 -18.68 12.65
CA LEU A 123 0.65 -19.62 13.76
C LEU A 123 1.88 -20.49 13.58
N GLU A 124 2.15 -20.95 12.36
CA GLU A 124 3.37 -21.73 12.06
C GLU A 124 4.64 -20.92 12.32
N GLU A 125 4.66 -19.64 11.91
CA GLU A 125 5.78 -18.75 12.19
C GLU A 125 5.97 -18.52 13.70
N GLN A 126 4.89 -18.28 14.44
CA GLN A 126 4.95 -18.12 15.89
C GLN A 126 5.44 -19.37 16.60
N ASN A 127 5.00 -20.56 16.16
CA ASN A 127 5.49 -21.83 16.68
C ASN A 127 6.97 -22.04 16.39
N ALA A 128 7.44 -21.69 15.18
CA ALA A 128 8.84 -21.79 14.81
C ALA A 128 9.71 -20.87 15.67
N GLU A 129 9.28 -19.63 15.92
CA GLU A 129 9.97 -18.70 16.81
C GLU A 129 10.02 -19.21 18.25
N LEU A 130 8.92 -19.75 18.76
CA LEU A 130 8.84 -20.32 20.10
C LEU A 130 9.80 -21.52 20.24
N MET A 131 9.83 -22.39 19.24
CA MET A 131 10.76 -23.54 19.21
C MET A 131 12.22 -23.12 19.24
N LEU A 132 12.58 -22.11 18.45
CA LEU A 132 13.93 -21.53 18.44
C LEU A 132 14.29 -20.93 19.80
N THR A 133 13.37 -20.24 20.44
CA THR A 133 13.57 -19.66 21.78
C THR A 133 13.78 -20.75 22.84
N LEU A 134 13.01 -21.83 22.80
CA LEU A 134 13.15 -22.96 23.71
C LEU A 134 14.50 -23.67 23.54
N VAL A 135 14.91 -23.92 22.30
CA VAL A 135 16.20 -24.53 21.99
C VAL A 135 17.35 -23.64 22.44
N GLY A 136 17.29 -22.35 22.18
CA GLY A 136 18.27 -21.38 22.63
C GLY A 136 18.35 -21.24 24.16
N GLY A 137 17.24 -21.46 24.86
CA GLY A 137 17.16 -21.38 26.33
C GLY A 137 17.75 -22.61 27.07
N GLU A 138 17.96 -23.71 26.37
CA GLU A 138 18.52 -24.96 26.94
C GLU A 138 20.05 -24.99 26.98
N ILE A 139 20.71 -24.00 26.43
CA ILE A 139 22.14 -23.91 26.35
C ILE A 139 22.72 -23.22 27.63
#